data_bada03e93315f0a4b3b08da259563f87
#
_entry.id   bada03e93315f0a4b3b08da259563f87
#
_cell.length_a   1.000
_cell.length_b   1.000
_cell.length_c   1.000
_cell.angle_alpha   90.00
_cell.angle_beta   90.00
_cell.angle_gamma   90.00
#
_symmetry.space_group_name_H-M   'P 1'
#
loop_
_entity.id
_entity.type
_entity.pdbx_description
1 polymer ?
#
loop_
_entity_poly.entity_id
_entity_poly.type
_entity_poly.pdbx_seq_one_letter_code
_entity_poly.pdbx_strand_id
1 'polypeptide(L)'
;MKNSCLLICTLFLAVIGYAQSPLETALKEIERNNPDLKAAVAGLDEDRLANRSETLLANPEIEFNYLWGADNLGGRRDVRISQSFDLATVSGLKTEKGACLDELAALKVEVRRLEVLQEARNLCIELIYYNTLMEELDDHLARSTSLVEAYEKRMAAGGATILDLNKAKLHLAAVQGQVNRSGNERQSVLARLRTLNGGNDFLFDATGYDLADNLPADFETWFAEAADKNPMLAYVRKEVALGQKQLALDRMAAVPELSVGYMSEIRTEEKFRGITVGVSVLLWSGSNRIKRARAGVAAATSRQHAAEQAFYLRLKDLYRQASALKMNAVQMRSSLADTDYRDYLLSALTRGEISMIDFLVENDLYYDALQQTLEAERDYYHALAALKVF
;
A
#
# COMPACT_ATOMS: atom_id res chain seq x y z
N MET A 1 20.97 -59.25 -35.19
CA MET A 1 22.10 -58.76 -34.40
C MET A 1 22.29 -57.29 -34.74
N LYS A 2 21.91 -56.38 -33.84
CA LYS A 2 22.54 -55.09 -33.60
C LYS A 2 21.73 -54.37 -32.49
N ASN A 3 22.29 -54.36 -31.30
CA ASN A 3 21.79 -53.67 -30.14
C ASN A 3 21.95 -52.16 -30.38
N SER A 4 20.89 -51.39 -30.20
CA SER A 4 20.98 -49.95 -30.02
C SER A 4 20.58 -49.62 -28.61
N CYS A 5 21.61 -49.32 -27.79
CA CYS A 5 21.47 -48.77 -26.46
C CYS A 5 20.89 -47.35 -26.56
N LEU A 6 19.69 -47.14 -26.05
CA LEU A 6 19.07 -45.82 -25.91
C LEU A 6 19.56 -45.24 -24.56
N LEU A 7 20.51 -44.31 -24.61
CA LEU A 7 21.01 -43.55 -23.48
C LEU A 7 19.97 -42.45 -23.19
N ILE A 8 19.18 -42.66 -22.13
CA ILE A 8 18.28 -41.61 -21.59
C ILE A 8 19.11 -40.68 -20.75
N CYS A 9 19.51 -39.55 -21.32
CA CYS A 9 20.02 -38.39 -20.56
C CYS A 9 18.86 -37.73 -19.80
N THR A 10 18.67 -38.08 -18.55
CA THR A 10 17.82 -37.31 -17.63
C THR A 10 18.51 -36.00 -17.28
N LEU A 11 18.08 -34.92 -17.97
CA LEU A 11 18.47 -33.55 -17.62
C LEU A 11 17.78 -33.21 -16.29
N PHE A 12 18.52 -33.28 -15.19
CA PHE A 12 18.12 -32.65 -13.92
C PHE A 12 18.20 -31.14 -14.12
N LEU A 13 17.09 -30.51 -14.47
CA LEU A 13 16.89 -29.09 -14.30
C LEU A 13 16.84 -28.83 -12.79
N ALA A 14 17.98 -28.48 -12.22
CA ALA A 14 18.04 -27.86 -10.90
C ALA A 14 17.33 -26.50 -11.03
N VAL A 15 16.05 -26.45 -10.72
CA VAL A 15 15.36 -25.20 -10.41
C VAL A 15 16.05 -24.66 -9.16
N ILE A 16 16.95 -23.71 -9.36
CA ILE A 16 17.46 -22.86 -8.26
C ILE A 16 16.23 -22.03 -7.84
N GLY A 17 15.45 -22.59 -6.92
CA GLY A 17 14.45 -21.85 -6.21
C GLY A 17 15.21 -20.80 -5.38
N TYR A 18 15.19 -19.55 -5.81
CA TYR A 18 15.51 -18.44 -4.90
C TYR A 18 14.55 -18.60 -3.73
N ALA A 19 15.10 -18.98 -2.58
CA ALA A 19 14.32 -18.99 -1.33
C ALA A 19 13.83 -17.55 -1.14
N GLN A 20 12.52 -17.34 -1.32
CA GLN A 20 11.94 -16.03 -1.06
C GLN A 20 12.16 -15.69 0.39
N SER A 21 12.51 -14.43 0.67
CA SER A 21 12.70 -14.00 2.05
C SER A 21 11.40 -14.20 2.84
N PRO A 22 11.48 -14.49 4.15
CA PRO A 22 10.28 -14.61 4.99
C PRO A 22 9.36 -13.37 4.87
N LEU A 23 9.95 -12.19 4.75
CA LEU A 23 9.22 -10.93 4.56
C LEU A 23 8.44 -10.92 3.25
N GLU A 24 9.03 -11.30 2.12
CA GLU A 24 8.32 -11.34 0.84
C GLU A 24 7.18 -12.35 0.83
N THR A 25 7.37 -13.49 1.49
CA THR A 25 6.33 -14.52 1.62
C THR A 25 5.14 -13.97 2.43
N ALA A 26 5.42 -13.31 3.55
CA ALA A 26 4.44 -12.66 4.40
C ALA A 26 3.66 -11.56 3.66
N LEU A 27 4.35 -10.71 2.89
CA LEU A 27 3.70 -9.66 2.09
C LEU A 27 2.77 -10.23 1.01
N LYS A 28 3.17 -11.30 0.32
CA LYS A 28 2.33 -11.99 -0.67
C LYS A 28 1.09 -12.64 -0.05
N GLU A 29 1.21 -13.16 1.16
CA GLU A 29 0.07 -13.71 1.89
C GLU A 29 -0.95 -12.62 2.22
N ILE A 30 -0.49 -11.49 2.77
CA ILE A 30 -1.35 -10.33 3.08
C ILE A 30 -1.97 -9.78 1.80
N GLU A 31 -1.22 -9.61 0.72
CA GLU A 31 -1.74 -9.14 -0.57
C GLU A 31 -2.92 -9.98 -1.05
N ARG A 32 -2.83 -11.30 -0.92
CA ARG A 32 -3.90 -12.22 -1.34
C ARG A 32 -5.13 -12.17 -0.43
N ASN A 33 -4.93 -11.96 0.87
CA ASN A 33 -5.98 -12.14 1.87
C ASN A 33 -6.64 -10.82 2.27
N ASN A 34 -5.96 -9.68 2.06
CA ASN A 34 -6.39 -8.36 2.54
C ASN A 34 -7.78 -7.97 2.03
N PRO A 35 -8.73 -7.62 2.94
CA PRO A 35 -10.10 -7.30 2.57
C PRO A 35 -10.21 -5.98 1.80
N ASP A 36 -9.37 -4.98 2.11
CA ASP A 36 -9.39 -3.68 1.44
C ASP A 36 -8.94 -3.80 -0.01
N LEU A 37 -7.94 -4.65 -0.30
CA LEU A 37 -7.52 -4.94 -1.66
C LEU A 37 -8.59 -5.67 -2.45
N LYS A 38 -9.28 -6.63 -1.84
CA LYS A 38 -10.42 -7.30 -2.48
C LYS A 38 -11.55 -6.32 -2.78
N ALA A 39 -11.84 -5.42 -1.85
CA ALA A 39 -12.84 -4.36 -2.06
C ALA A 39 -12.42 -3.38 -3.17
N ALA A 40 -11.13 -2.99 -3.22
CA ALA A 40 -10.60 -2.12 -4.27
C ALA A 40 -10.70 -2.76 -5.66
N VAL A 41 -10.41 -4.07 -5.78
CA VAL A 41 -10.55 -4.81 -7.05
C VAL A 41 -12.02 -4.93 -7.46
N ALA A 42 -12.93 -5.19 -6.53
CA ALA A 42 -14.38 -5.21 -6.82
C ALA A 42 -14.88 -3.82 -7.27
N GLY A 43 -14.41 -2.74 -6.63
CA GLY A 43 -14.70 -1.37 -7.04
C GLY A 43 -14.16 -1.01 -8.44
N LEU A 44 -13.03 -1.60 -8.85
CA LEU A 44 -12.51 -1.43 -10.20
C LEU A 44 -13.50 -1.96 -11.27
N ASP A 45 -14.13 -3.10 -11.00
CA ASP A 45 -15.11 -3.67 -11.92
C ASP A 45 -16.38 -2.81 -11.98
N GLU A 46 -16.83 -2.25 -10.85
CA GLU A 46 -17.93 -1.27 -10.79
C GLU A 46 -17.59 -0.02 -11.63
N ASP A 47 -16.41 0.59 -11.40
CA ASP A 47 -15.95 1.78 -12.13
C ASP A 47 -15.90 1.51 -13.66
N ARG A 48 -15.40 0.35 -14.08
CA ARG A 48 -15.35 -0.04 -15.50
C ARG A 48 -16.72 -0.18 -16.13
N LEU A 49 -17.69 -0.77 -15.42
CA LEU A 49 -19.06 -0.89 -15.88
C LEU A 49 -19.74 0.48 -15.96
N ALA A 50 -19.53 1.35 -14.99
CA ALA A 50 -20.00 2.72 -15.00
C ALA A 50 -19.43 3.51 -16.20
N ASN A 51 -18.12 3.44 -16.41
CA ASN A 51 -17.44 4.09 -17.54
C ASN A 51 -18.01 3.61 -18.89
N ARG A 52 -18.27 2.30 -19.05
CA ARG A 52 -18.89 1.76 -20.25
C ARG A 52 -20.28 2.30 -20.49
N SER A 53 -21.09 2.43 -19.46
CA SER A 53 -22.45 2.95 -19.61
C SER A 53 -22.48 4.38 -20.19
N GLU A 54 -21.45 5.20 -19.85
CA GLU A 54 -21.32 6.57 -20.37
C GLU A 54 -20.86 6.62 -21.85
N THR A 55 -20.35 5.52 -22.41
CA THR A 55 -19.88 5.47 -23.80
C THR A 55 -20.98 5.13 -24.81
N LEU A 56 -22.12 4.71 -24.31
CA LEU A 56 -23.24 4.29 -25.17
C LEU A 56 -23.97 5.48 -25.78
N LEU A 57 -24.63 5.23 -26.91
CA LEU A 57 -25.59 6.18 -27.47
C LEU A 57 -26.78 6.33 -26.52
N ALA A 58 -27.40 7.51 -26.57
CA ALA A 58 -28.67 7.73 -25.89
C ALA A 58 -29.70 6.68 -26.35
N ASN A 59 -30.57 6.26 -25.44
CA ASN A 59 -31.63 5.31 -25.79
C ASN A 59 -32.59 5.92 -26.80
N PRO A 60 -33.21 5.10 -27.70
CA PRO A 60 -34.30 5.58 -28.54
C PRO A 60 -35.45 6.10 -27.69
N GLU A 61 -35.98 7.25 -28.10
CA GLU A 61 -37.16 7.84 -27.46
C GLU A 61 -38.41 7.41 -28.23
N ILE A 62 -39.43 6.93 -27.49
CA ILE A 62 -40.73 6.57 -28.00
C ILE A 62 -41.72 7.53 -27.36
N GLU A 63 -42.33 8.39 -28.20
CA GLU A 63 -43.27 9.38 -27.77
C GLU A 63 -44.66 9.00 -28.31
N PHE A 64 -45.66 9.00 -27.44
CA PHE A 64 -47.05 8.80 -27.81
C PHE A 64 -47.85 10.01 -27.37
N ASN A 65 -48.50 10.69 -28.34
CA ASN A 65 -49.37 11.83 -28.10
C ASN A 65 -50.80 11.51 -28.49
N TYR A 66 -51.75 11.83 -27.63
CA TYR A 66 -53.17 11.82 -27.91
C TYR A 66 -53.75 13.20 -27.64
N LEU A 67 -54.31 13.82 -28.68
CA LEU A 67 -54.88 15.14 -28.60
C LEU A 67 -56.40 15.02 -28.83
N TRP A 68 -57.18 15.59 -27.94
CA TRP A 68 -58.63 15.72 -28.08
C TRP A 68 -58.96 16.95 -28.89
N GLY A 69 -59.75 16.78 -29.96
CA GLY A 69 -60.29 17.89 -30.71
C GLY A 69 -61.48 18.55 -30.01
N ALA A 70 -61.64 19.89 -30.15
CA ALA A 70 -62.85 20.58 -29.74
C ALA A 70 -63.94 20.39 -30.77
N ASP A 71 -65.21 20.36 -30.32
CA ASP A 71 -66.42 20.46 -31.18
C ASP A 71 -66.42 19.58 -32.44
N ASN A 72 -66.47 18.26 -32.30
CA ASN A 72 -66.58 17.29 -33.40
C ASN A 72 -65.35 17.11 -34.31
N LEU A 73 -64.17 17.69 -33.98
CA LEU A 73 -62.94 17.52 -34.76
C LEU A 73 -62.29 16.13 -34.61
N GLY A 74 -62.81 15.24 -33.75
CA GLY A 74 -62.23 13.92 -33.47
C GLY A 74 -60.94 14.00 -32.70
N GLY A 75 -60.27 12.85 -32.50
CA GLY A 75 -58.99 12.72 -31.80
C GLY A 75 -57.81 12.59 -32.81
N ARG A 76 -56.65 13.08 -32.41
CA ARG A 76 -55.37 12.89 -33.12
C ARG A 76 -54.46 12.03 -32.26
N ARG A 77 -53.84 11.04 -32.89
CA ARG A 77 -52.86 10.14 -32.26
C ARG A 77 -51.55 10.23 -33.02
N ASP A 78 -50.48 10.54 -32.31
CA ASP A 78 -49.15 10.59 -32.88
C ASP A 78 -48.25 9.56 -32.16
N VAL A 79 -47.49 8.80 -32.93
CA VAL A 79 -46.42 7.95 -32.43
C VAL A 79 -45.14 8.41 -33.10
N ARG A 80 -44.14 8.74 -32.29
CA ARG A 80 -42.83 9.11 -32.78
C ARG A 80 -41.80 8.16 -32.14
N ILE A 81 -40.87 7.66 -32.93
CA ILE A 81 -39.68 6.94 -32.49
C ILE A 81 -38.51 7.74 -33.01
N SER A 82 -37.63 8.20 -32.11
CA SER A 82 -36.47 8.99 -32.51
C SER A 82 -35.21 8.50 -31.81
N GLN A 83 -34.10 8.56 -32.56
CA GLN A 83 -32.74 8.27 -32.06
C GLN A 83 -31.89 9.52 -32.23
N SER A 84 -31.28 9.98 -31.15
CA SER A 84 -30.31 11.07 -31.18
C SER A 84 -28.89 10.50 -31.32
N PHE A 85 -28.07 11.20 -32.11
CA PHE A 85 -26.67 10.90 -32.35
C PHE A 85 -25.83 12.10 -31.93
N ASP A 86 -25.10 11.96 -30.83
CA ASP A 86 -24.10 12.95 -30.47
C ASP A 86 -22.75 12.61 -31.13
N LEU A 87 -22.09 13.61 -31.67
CA LEU A 87 -20.84 13.47 -32.40
C LEU A 87 -19.70 12.99 -31.50
N ALA A 88 -19.76 13.24 -30.20
CA ALA A 88 -18.76 12.78 -29.24
C ALA A 88 -18.77 11.25 -29.09
N THR A 89 -19.96 10.62 -29.12
CA THR A 89 -20.09 9.15 -29.12
C THR A 89 -19.68 8.56 -30.48
N VAL A 90 -20.21 9.13 -31.58
CA VAL A 90 -19.92 8.65 -32.94
C VAL A 90 -18.43 8.76 -33.30
N SER A 91 -17.73 9.80 -32.84
CA SER A 91 -16.28 9.96 -33.06
C SER A 91 -15.39 9.08 -32.17
N GLY A 92 -15.97 8.35 -31.23
CA GLY A 92 -15.23 7.52 -30.28
C GLY A 92 -14.58 8.26 -29.10
N LEU A 93 -14.75 9.59 -29.00
CA LEU A 93 -14.15 10.40 -27.92
C LEU A 93 -14.64 9.99 -26.53
N LYS A 94 -15.91 9.58 -26.39
CA LYS A 94 -16.42 9.04 -25.12
C LYS A 94 -15.74 7.72 -24.76
N THR A 95 -15.52 6.86 -25.74
CA THR A 95 -14.80 5.58 -25.54
C THR A 95 -13.35 5.81 -25.12
N GLU A 96 -12.65 6.80 -25.74
CA GLU A 96 -11.30 7.16 -25.35
C GLU A 96 -11.22 7.75 -23.92
N LYS A 97 -12.22 8.57 -23.53
CA LYS A 97 -12.36 9.05 -22.16
C LYS A 97 -12.60 7.88 -21.20
N GLY A 98 -13.52 6.97 -21.55
CA GLY A 98 -13.82 5.77 -20.75
C GLY A 98 -12.58 4.90 -20.52
N ALA A 99 -11.79 4.65 -21.55
CA ALA A 99 -10.54 3.92 -21.44
C ALA A 99 -9.53 4.62 -20.50
N CYS A 100 -9.45 5.96 -20.57
CA CYS A 100 -8.59 6.73 -19.67
C CYS A 100 -9.08 6.65 -18.21
N LEU A 101 -10.39 6.63 -17.97
CA LEU A 101 -10.97 6.43 -16.64
C LEU A 101 -10.72 5.01 -16.11
N ASP A 102 -10.79 3.99 -16.96
CA ASP A 102 -10.47 2.61 -16.59
C ASP A 102 -9.02 2.44 -16.17
N GLU A 103 -8.08 3.13 -16.85
CA GLU A 103 -6.68 3.15 -16.47
C GLU A 103 -6.46 3.90 -15.14
N LEU A 104 -7.16 5.00 -14.90
CA LEU A 104 -7.12 5.72 -13.62
C LEU A 104 -7.66 4.85 -12.48
N ALA A 105 -8.76 4.13 -12.69
CA ALA A 105 -9.31 3.21 -11.71
C ALA A 105 -8.34 2.07 -11.40
N ALA A 106 -7.66 1.53 -12.40
CA ALA A 106 -6.62 0.52 -12.21
C ALA A 106 -5.42 1.08 -11.40
N LEU A 107 -4.94 2.28 -11.73
CA LEU A 107 -3.85 2.93 -10.98
C LEU A 107 -4.24 3.21 -9.52
N LYS A 108 -5.50 3.53 -9.24
CA LYS A 108 -6.02 3.71 -7.88
C LYS A 108 -5.93 2.41 -7.06
N VAL A 109 -6.21 1.27 -7.69
CA VAL A 109 -6.02 -0.06 -7.05
C VAL A 109 -4.55 -0.31 -6.76
N GLU A 110 -3.63 -0.01 -7.70
CA GLU A 110 -2.20 -0.17 -7.48
C GLU A 110 -1.67 0.75 -6.36
N VAL A 111 -2.14 1.99 -6.28
CA VAL A 111 -1.81 2.87 -5.15
C VAL A 111 -2.27 2.26 -3.82
N ARG A 112 -3.51 1.76 -3.76
CA ARG A 112 -4.02 1.09 -2.55
C ARG A 112 -3.22 -0.16 -2.19
N ARG A 113 -2.82 -0.94 -3.19
CA ARG A 113 -1.94 -2.10 -3.03
C ARG A 113 -0.62 -1.71 -2.37
N LEU A 114 0.04 -0.67 -2.86
CA LEU A 114 1.30 -0.18 -2.29
C LEU A 114 1.12 0.30 -0.85
N GLU A 115 0.05 1.01 -0.53
CA GLU A 115 -0.24 1.46 0.85
C GLU A 115 -0.36 0.30 1.82
N VAL A 116 -1.15 -0.72 1.46
CA VAL A 116 -1.34 -1.93 2.28
C VAL A 116 -0.03 -2.70 2.46
N LEU A 117 0.73 -2.90 1.38
CA LEU A 117 2.01 -3.59 1.45
C LEU A 117 3.07 -2.82 2.24
N GLN A 118 3.05 -1.48 2.18
CA GLN A 118 3.92 -0.65 2.99
C GLN A 118 3.58 -0.74 4.48
N GLU A 119 2.29 -0.70 4.83
CA GLU A 119 1.86 -0.89 6.22
C GLU A 119 2.25 -2.28 6.73
N ALA A 120 2.00 -3.32 5.93
CA ALA A 120 2.39 -4.69 6.27
C ALA A 120 3.91 -4.84 6.46
N ARG A 121 4.71 -4.24 5.58
CA ARG A 121 6.17 -4.24 5.68
C ARG A 121 6.65 -3.57 6.96
N ASN A 122 6.09 -2.40 7.29
CA ASN A 122 6.43 -1.71 8.53
C ASN A 122 6.10 -2.56 9.76
N LEU A 123 4.95 -3.22 9.79
CA LEU A 123 4.57 -4.11 10.89
C LEU A 123 5.47 -5.36 10.97
N CYS A 124 5.91 -5.91 9.84
CA CYS A 124 6.89 -7.00 9.84
C CYS A 124 8.26 -6.55 10.39
N ILE A 125 8.71 -5.34 10.07
CA ILE A 125 9.94 -4.75 10.62
C ILE A 125 9.82 -4.60 12.14
N GLU A 126 8.70 -4.08 12.64
CA GLU A 126 8.41 -4.02 14.07
C GLU A 126 8.39 -5.41 14.73
N LEU A 127 7.82 -6.40 14.04
CA LEU A 127 7.74 -7.74 14.58
C LEU A 127 9.12 -8.41 14.66
N ILE A 128 10.02 -8.19 13.69
CA ILE A 128 11.41 -8.62 13.75
C ILE A 128 12.10 -8.02 14.98
N TYR A 129 11.93 -6.71 15.20
CA TYR A 129 12.47 -6.04 16.38
C TYR A 129 11.99 -6.71 17.69
N TYR A 130 10.67 -6.90 17.83
CA TYR A 130 10.13 -7.51 19.05
C TYR A 130 10.49 -8.99 19.19
N ASN A 131 10.62 -9.75 18.11
CA ASN A 131 11.06 -11.14 18.16
C ASN A 131 12.51 -11.22 18.71
N THR A 132 13.41 -10.40 18.15
CA THR A 132 14.81 -10.33 18.60
C THR A 132 14.93 -9.85 20.03
N LEU A 133 14.18 -8.78 20.38
CA LEU A 133 14.18 -8.23 21.74
C LEU A 133 13.65 -9.25 22.75
N MET A 134 12.63 -10.04 22.41
CA MET A 134 12.10 -11.07 23.29
C MET A 134 13.10 -12.20 23.55
N GLU A 135 13.86 -12.63 22.53
CA GLU A 135 14.93 -13.64 22.72
C GLU A 135 15.97 -13.15 23.75
N GLU A 136 16.42 -11.90 23.63
CA GLU A 136 17.39 -11.30 24.54
C GLU A 136 16.81 -11.06 25.96
N LEU A 137 15.54 -10.64 26.04
CA LEU A 137 14.87 -10.45 27.33
C LEU A 137 14.58 -11.78 28.05
N ASP A 138 14.32 -12.86 27.33
CA ASP A 138 14.12 -14.19 27.89
C ASP A 138 15.45 -14.73 28.49
N ASP A 139 16.60 -14.51 27.82
CA ASP A 139 17.93 -14.81 28.37
C ASP A 139 18.19 -13.94 29.60
N HIS A 140 17.92 -12.64 29.56
CA HIS A 140 18.06 -11.72 30.68
C HIS A 140 17.22 -12.16 31.91
N LEU A 141 15.96 -12.57 31.66
CA LEU A 141 15.07 -13.09 32.69
C LEU A 141 15.62 -14.36 33.36
N ALA A 142 16.10 -15.29 32.52
CA ALA A 142 16.69 -16.54 33.01
C ALA A 142 17.95 -16.29 33.89
N ARG A 143 18.85 -15.38 33.44
CA ARG A 143 20.05 -14.96 34.20
C ARG A 143 19.66 -14.26 35.51
N SER A 144 18.68 -13.34 35.49
CA SER A 144 18.20 -12.64 36.68
C SER A 144 17.55 -13.59 37.69
N THR A 145 16.79 -14.59 37.20
CA THR A 145 16.21 -15.64 38.06
C THR A 145 17.30 -16.44 38.75
N SER A 146 18.29 -16.92 38.00
CA SER A 146 19.43 -17.66 38.53
C SER A 146 20.23 -16.84 39.55
N LEU A 147 20.34 -15.53 39.35
CA LEU A 147 21.00 -14.62 40.27
C LEU A 147 20.26 -14.58 41.63
N VAL A 148 18.92 -14.43 41.61
CA VAL A 148 18.12 -14.45 42.85
C VAL A 148 18.30 -15.73 43.59
N GLU A 149 18.21 -16.91 42.93
CA GLU A 149 18.40 -18.22 43.52
C GLU A 149 19.79 -18.37 44.15
N ALA A 150 20.85 -17.89 43.47
CA ALA A 150 22.21 -17.92 43.99
C ALA A 150 22.33 -17.06 45.27
N TYR A 151 21.73 -15.87 45.31
CA TYR A 151 21.76 -15.01 46.48
C TYR A 151 20.89 -15.51 47.63
N GLU A 152 19.79 -16.20 47.38
CA GLU A 152 19.03 -16.89 48.43
C GLU A 152 19.86 -17.99 49.10
N LYS A 153 20.60 -18.81 48.34
CA LYS A 153 21.50 -19.83 48.85
C LYS A 153 22.67 -19.20 49.64
N ARG A 154 23.29 -18.15 49.11
CA ARG A 154 24.42 -17.46 49.77
C ARG A 154 23.96 -16.81 51.08
N MET A 155 22.78 -16.19 51.12
CA MET A 155 22.22 -15.59 52.32
C MET A 155 21.96 -16.66 53.41
N ALA A 156 21.37 -17.81 53.01
CA ALA A 156 21.18 -18.93 53.96
C ALA A 156 22.50 -19.49 54.51
N ALA A 157 23.61 -19.40 53.77
CA ALA A 157 24.93 -19.75 54.16
C ALA A 157 25.70 -18.61 54.92
N GLY A 158 25.09 -17.45 55.13
CA GLY A 158 25.70 -16.28 55.78
C GLY A 158 26.70 -15.51 54.89
N GLY A 159 26.74 -15.81 53.59
CA GLY A 159 27.67 -15.22 52.61
C GLY A 159 27.10 -14.04 51.78
N ALA A 160 25.86 -13.56 52.06
CA ALA A 160 25.25 -12.43 51.43
C ALA A 160 24.32 -11.70 52.39
N THR A 161 24.09 -10.41 52.18
CA THR A 161 23.20 -9.58 52.99
C THR A 161 21.76 -9.61 52.46
N ILE A 162 20.79 -9.34 53.33
CA ILE A 162 19.38 -9.18 52.90
C ILE A 162 19.20 -8.05 51.89
N LEU A 163 20.05 -7.01 51.94
CA LEU A 163 20.04 -5.90 51.01
C LEU A 163 20.45 -6.36 49.59
N ASP A 164 21.42 -7.23 49.47
CA ASP A 164 21.85 -7.77 48.17
C ASP A 164 20.76 -8.67 47.56
N LEU A 165 20.13 -9.54 48.36
CA LEU A 165 18.99 -10.32 47.92
C LEU A 165 17.81 -9.43 47.48
N ASN A 166 17.49 -8.39 48.23
CA ASN A 166 16.41 -7.49 47.84
C ASN A 166 16.69 -6.73 46.54
N LYS A 167 17.96 -6.34 46.29
CA LYS A 167 18.36 -5.74 44.99
C LYS A 167 18.17 -6.72 43.82
N ALA A 168 18.64 -7.97 44.02
CA ALA A 168 18.44 -8.99 43.01
C ALA A 168 16.94 -9.24 42.70
N LYS A 169 16.07 -9.26 43.72
CA LYS A 169 14.62 -9.44 43.55
C LYS A 169 13.97 -8.23 42.87
N LEU A 170 14.39 -7.00 43.18
CA LEU A 170 13.90 -5.78 42.53
C LEU A 170 14.34 -5.77 41.03
N HIS A 171 15.59 -6.13 40.75
CA HIS A 171 16.07 -6.24 39.37
C HIS A 171 15.28 -7.29 38.58
N LEU A 172 15.08 -8.51 39.14
CA LEU A 172 14.23 -9.53 38.51
C LEU A 172 12.81 -9.01 38.21
N ALA A 173 12.20 -8.30 39.17
CA ALA A 173 10.87 -7.73 38.96
C ALA A 173 10.86 -6.67 37.84
N ALA A 174 11.91 -5.87 37.70
CA ALA A 174 12.07 -4.89 36.62
C ALA A 174 12.20 -5.60 35.26
N VAL A 175 13.04 -6.64 35.15
CA VAL A 175 13.20 -7.45 33.92
C VAL A 175 11.89 -8.13 33.55
N GLN A 176 11.19 -8.74 34.52
CA GLN A 176 9.87 -9.33 34.27
C GLN A 176 8.87 -8.28 33.72
N GLY A 177 8.93 -7.06 34.25
CA GLY A 177 8.13 -5.93 33.74
C GLY A 177 8.46 -5.57 32.30
N GLN A 178 9.73 -5.65 31.87
CA GLN A 178 10.14 -5.41 30.49
C GLN A 178 9.65 -6.53 29.55
N VAL A 179 9.83 -7.80 29.94
CA VAL A 179 9.32 -8.96 29.20
C VAL A 179 7.82 -8.84 28.95
N ASN A 180 7.04 -8.51 29.99
CA ASN A 180 5.59 -8.37 29.87
C ASN A 180 5.20 -7.23 28.94
N ARG A 181 5.87 -6.07 29.03
CA ARG A 181 5.59 -4.92 28.12
C ARG A 181 5.91 -5.28 26.69
N SER A 182 7.12 -5.77 26.42
CA SER A 182 7.56 -6.14 25.06
C SER A 182 6.70 -7.26 24.46
N GLY A 183 6.28 -8.22 25.28
CA GLY A 183 5.35 -9.28 24.87
C GLY A 183 3.97 -8.74 24.47
N ASN A 184 3.43 -7.76 25.21
CA ASN A 184 2.17 -7.12 24.88
C ASN A 184 2.26 -6.32 23.58
N GLU A 185 3.35 -5.56 23.37
CA GLU A 185 3.57 -4.82 22.11
C GLU A 185 3.70 -5.78 20.92
N ARG A 186 4.47 -6.86 21.08
CA ARG A 186 4.57 -7.91 20.07
C ARG A 186 3.19 -8.47 19.68
N GLN A 187 2.33 -8.77 20.66
CA GLN A 187 0.98 -9.25 20.41
C GLN A 187 0.11 -8.20 19.71
N SER A 188 0.28 -6.92 20.03
CA SER A 188 -0.41 -5.81 19.35
C SER A 188 -0.03 -5.75 17.86
N VAL A 189 1.27 -5.86 17.54
CA VAL A 189 1.75 -5.90 16.15
C VAL A 189 1.18 -7.12 15.41
N LEU A 190 1.20 -8.30 16.02
CA LEU A 190 0.60 -9.52 15.45
C LEU A 190 -0.91 -9.37 15.20
N ALA A 191 -1.64 -8.73 16.10
CA ALA A 191 -3.08 -8.47 15.92
C ALA A 191 -3.34 -7.56 14.72
N ARG A 192 -2.52 -6.54 14.51
CA ARG A 192 -2.60 -5.67 13.33
C ARG A 192 -2.29 -6.42 12.04
N LEU A 193 -1.23 -7.23 12.01
CA LEU A 193 -0.89 -8.08 10.86
C LEU A 193 -2.01 -9.08 10.54
N ARG A 194 -2.62 -9.69 11.57
CA ARG A 194 -3.79 -10.56 11.40
C ARG A 194 -4.97 -9.80 10.78
N THR A 195 -5.21 -8.56 11.18
CA THR A 195 -6.25 -7.71 10.57
C THR A 195 -5.96 -7.46 9.10
N LEU A 196 -4.72 -7.11 8.74
CA LEU A 196 -4.32 -6.94 7.34
C LEU A 196 -4.41 -8.26 6.55
N ASN A 197 -4.22 -9.41 7.19
CA ASN A 197 -4.35 -10.74 6.60
C ASN A 197 -5.81 -11.25 6.56
N GLY A 198 -6.79 -10.35 6.70
CA GLY A 198 -8.22 -10.70 6.63
C GLY A 198 -8.72 -11.54 7.79
N GLY A 199 -8.10 -11.43 8.95
CA GLY A 199 -8.45 -12.19 10.16
C GLY A 199 -7.80 -13.57 10.25
N ASN A 200 -7.04 -14.01 9.23
CA ASN A 200 -6.32 -15.29 9.26
C ASN A 200 -5.12 -15.21 10.20
N ASP A 201 -4.74 -16.36 10.76
CA ASP A 201 -3.53 -16.47 11.55
C ASP A 201 -2.31 -16.08 10.70
N PHE A 202 -1.39 -15.35 11.33
CA PHE A 202 -0.18 -14.85 10.69
C PHE A 202 1.03 -15.35 11.45
N LEU A 203 1.81 -16.23 10.81
CA LEU A 203 3.02 -16.80 11.37
C LEU A 203 4.24 -16.12 10.76
N PHE A 204 4.97 -15.40 11.60
CA PHE A 204 6.20 -14.72 11.21
C PHE A 204 7.13 -14.62 12.41
N ASP A 205 8.16 -15.44 12.42
CA ASP A 205 9.10 -15.64 13.52
C ASP A 205 10.55 -15.17 13.20
N ALA A 206 10.70 -14.42 12.10
CA ALA A 206 12.01 -13.87 11.74
C ALA A 206 12.57 -12.96 12.85
N THR A 207 13.86 -13.16 13.17
CA THR A 207 14.63 -12.39 14.15
C THR A 207 15.75 -11.58 13.52
N GLY A 208 15.86 -11.60 12.19
CA GLY A 208 16.87 -10.87 11.43
C GLY A 208 16.28 -10.16 10.22
N TYR A 209 16.85 -9.00 9.91
CA TYR A 209 16.51 -8.27 8.70
C TYR A 209 17.25 -8.84 7.49
N ASP A 210 16.63 -8.83 6.32
CA ASP A 210 17.26 -9.30 5.08
C ASP A 210 18.40 -8.37 4.67
N LEU A 211 19.64 -8.88 4.73
CA LEU A 211 20.84 -8.13 4.38
C LEU A 211 20.93 -7.76 2.88
N ALA A 212 20.11 -8.38 2.01
CA ALA A 212 20.02 -8.00 0.60
C ALA A 212 19.39 -6.61 0.39
N ASP A 213 18.67 -6.09 1.38
CA ASP A 213 18.04 -4.80 1.35
C ASP A 213 19.05 -3.68 1.66
N ASN A 214 19.74 -3.22 0.63
CA ASN A 214 20.71 -2.13 0.74
C ASN A 214 20.15 -0.81 0.20
N LEU A 215 20.63 0.29 0.81
CA LEU A 215 20.39 1.63 0.31
C LEU A 215 21.02 1.77 -1.10
N PRO A 216 20.32 2.37 -2.07
CA PRO A 216 20.88 2.65 -3.39
C PRO A 216 22.20 3.41 -3.30
N ALA A 217 23.17 3.06 -4.13
CA ALA A 217 24.48 3.72 -4.11
C ALA A 217 24.42 5.15 -4.65
N ASP A 218 23.60 5.40 -5.67
CA ASP A 218 23.34 6.72 -6.26
C ASP A 218 21.84 7.03 -6.24
N PHE A 219 21.50 8.15 -5.59
CA PHE A 219 20.13 8.59 -5.46
C PHE A 219 19.50 8.99 -6.79
N GLU A 220 20.19 9.74 -7.63
CA GLU A 220 19.60 10.33 -8.84
C GLU A 220 19.26 9.23 -9.88
N THR A 221 20.14 8.25 -10.07
CA THR A 221 19.88 7.10 -10.94
C THR A 221 18.71 6.26 -10.43
N TRP A 222 18.71 5.96 -9.13
CA TRP A 222 17.63 5.22 -8.49
C TRP A 222 16.30 5.97 -8.54
N PHE A 223 16.32 7.30 -8.30
CA PHE A 223 15.11 8.13 -8.34
C PHE A 223 14.46 8.13 -9.71
N ALA A 224 15.25 8.18 -10.80
CA ALA A 224 14.71 8.16 -12.15
C ALA A 224 13.89 6.88 -12.41
N GLU A 225 14.40 5.72 -11.98
CA GLU A 225 13.67 4.44 -12.10
C GLU A 225 12.43 4.39 -11.18
N ALA A 226 12.56 4.87 -9.95
CA ALA A 226 11.49 4.90 -8.97
C ALA A 226 10.32 5.80 -9.43
N ALA A 227 10.64 6.98 -9.98
CA ALA A 227 9.64 7.92 -10.48
C ALA A 227 8.89 7.41 -11.72
N ASP A 228 9.54 6.60 -12.56
CA ASP A 228 8.89 6.00 -13.72
C ASP A 228 7.92 4.87 -13.33
N LYS A 229 8.27 4.09 -12.32
CA LYS A 229 7.47 2.94 -11.85
C LYS A 229 6.39 3.32 -10.83
N ASN A 230 6.42 4.55 -10.30
CA ASN A 230 5.51 4.94 -9.22
C ASN A 230 4.07 5.14 -9.69
N PRO A 231 3.09 4.35 -9.21
CA PRO A 231 1.71 4.45 -9.68
C PRO A 231 1.01 5.74 -9.25
N MET A 232 1.45 6.40 -8.16
CA MET A 232 0.91 7.71 -7.76
C MET A 232 1.31 8.78 -8.79
N LEU A 233 2.55 8.80 -9.27
CA LEU A 233 2.98 9.71 -10.33
C LEU A 233 2.30 9.37 -11.67
N ALA A 234 2.14 8.09 -11.98
CA ALA A 234 1.37 7.64 -13.14
C ALA A 234 -0.07 8.12 -13.06
N TYR A 235 -0.69 8.06 -11.88
CA TYR A 235 -2.05 8.55 -11.64
C TYR A 235 -2.19 10.05 -11.95
N VAL A 236 -1.34 10.92 -11.40
CA VAL A 236 -1.44 12.36 -11.64
C VAL A 236 -1.12 12.75 -13.09
N ARG A 237 -0.22 12.00 -13.77
CA ARG A 237 0.02 12.16 -15.23
C ARG A 237 -1.23 11.78 -16.04
N LYS A 238 -1.92 10.72 -15.63
CA LYS A 238 -3.15 10.26 -16.27
C LYS A 238 -4.32 11.20 -16.06
N GLU A 239 -4.40 11.90 -14.90
CA GLU A 239 -5.39 12.97 -14.67
C GLU A 239 -5.25 14.11 -15.68
N VAL A 240 -4.03 14.48 -16.07
CA VAL A 240 -3.82 15.49 -17.13
C VAL A 240 -4.34 14.98 -18.47
N ALA A 241 -4.05 13.72 -18.82
CA ALA A 241 -4.57 13.10 -20.05
C ALA A 241 -6.10 13.05 -20.05
N LEU A 242 -6.73 12.67 -18.92
CA LEU A 242 -8.18 12.72 -18.76
C LEU A 242 -8.73 14.13 -18.97
N GLY A 243 -8.10 15.15 -18.41
CA GLY A 243 -8.47 16.56 -18.60
C GLY A 243 -8.43 16.96 -20.08
N GLN A 244 -7.43 16.51 -20.84
CA GLN A 244 -7.32 16.73 -22.28
C GLN A 244 -8.45 16.05 -23.06
N LYS A 245 -8.81 14.79 -22.71
CA LYS A 245 -9.95 14.09 -23.30
C LYS A 245 -11.27 14.79 -22.99
N GLN A 246 -11.45 15.25 -21.75
CA GLN A 246 -12.62 16.04 -21.36
C GLN A 246 -12.71 17.36 -22.16
N LEU A 247 -11.59 18.04 -22.37
CA LEU A 247 -11.56 19.26 -23.21
C LEU A 247 -11.94 18.96 -24.67
N ALA A 248 -11.49 17.84 -25.22
CA ALA A 248 -11.86 17.41 -26.57
C ALA A 248 -13.37 17.13 -26.65
N LEU A 249 -13.93 16.42 -25.66
CA LEU A 249 -15.37 16.18 -25.55
C LEU A 249 -16.18 17.47 -25.44
N ASP A 250 -15.75 18.42 -24.59
CA ASP A 250 -16.46 19.69 -24.41
C ASP A 250 -16.42 20.58 -25.65
N ARG A 251 -15.38 20.45 -26.48
CA ARG A 251 -15.34 21.09 -27.81
C ARG A 251 -16.32 20.43 -28.79
N MET A 252 -16.36 19.09 -28.79
CA MET A 252 -17.27 18.36 -29.69
C MET A 252 -18.74 18.53 -29.29
N ALA A 253 -19.03 18.63 -28.00
CA ALA A 253 -20.37 18.91 -27.49
C ALA A 253 -20.88 20.34 -27.80
N ALA A 254 -20.04 21.22 -28.36
CA ALA A 254 -20.49 22.51 -28.93
C ALA A 254 -21.01 22.39 -30.37
N VAL A 255 -20.85 21.22 -31.00
CA VAL A 255 -21.38 20.92 -32.34
C VAL A 255 -22.85 20.46 -32.19
N PRO A 256 -23.75 20.84 -33.10
CA PRO A 256 -25.14 20.43 -33.04
C PRO A 256 -25.33 18.90 -33.04
N GLU A 257 -26.25 18.40 -32.22
CA GLU A 257 -26.64 16.98 -32.22
C GLU A 257 -27.69 16.75 -33.32
N LEU A 258 -27.57 15.56 -33.95
CA LEU A 258 -28.50 15.12 -34.98
C LEU A 258 -29.45 14.08 -34.40
N SER A 259 -30.74 14.17 -34.72
CA SER A 259 -31.72 13.13 -34.42
C SER A 259 -32.42 12.69 -35.69
N VAL A 260 -32.64 11.39 -35.78
CA VAL A 260 -33.43 10.79 -36.88
C VAL A 260 -34.56 10.00 -36.26
N GLY A 261 -35.74 10.11 -36.82
CA GLY A 261 -36.89 9.42 -36.28
C GLY A 261 -37.92 9.05 -37.35
N TYR A 262 -38.86 8.26 -36.93
CA TYR A 262 -40.07 7.92 -37.68
C TYR A 262 -41.27 8.43 -36.93
N MET A 263 -42.20 9.08 -37.63
CA MET A 263 -43.45 9.59 -37.10
C MET A 263 -44.64 9.04 -37.82
N SER A 264 -45.66 8.61 -37.09
CA SER A 264 -46.97 8.22 -37.62
C SER A 264 -48.04 9.02 -36.91
N GLU A 265 -48.84 9.75 -37.71
CA GLU A 265 -49.97 10.55 -37.26
C GLU A 265 -51.28 9.92 -37.81
N ILE A 266 -52.25 9.75 -36.94
CA ILE A 266 -53.59 9.24 -37.29
C ILE A 266 -54.58 10.28 -36.81
N ARG A 267 -55.35 10.83 -37.80
CA ARG A 267 -56.37 11.82 -37.56
C ARG A 267 -57.67 11.30 -38.15
N THR A 268 -58.64 10.99 -37.32
CA THR A 268 -59.95 10.45 -37.70
C THR A 268 -59.90 9.34 -38.72
N GLU A 269 -59.82 9.58 -40.03
CA GLU A 269 -59.71 8.62 -41.13
C GLU A 269 -58.42 8.72 -41.93
N GLU A 270 -57.59 9.77 -41.68
CA GLU A 270 -56.36 10.03 -42.42
C GLU A 270 -55.13 9.51 -41.63
N LYS A 271 -54.20 8.87 -42.35
CA LYS A 271 -52.95 8.36 -41.79
C LYS A 271 -51.76 8.96 -42.53
N PHE A 272 -50.94 9.71 -41.78
CA PHE A 272 -49.69 10.24 -42.27
C PHE A 272 -48.52 9.49 -41.67
N ARG A 273 -47.48 9.23 -42.45
CA ARG A 273 -46.24 8.58 -42.03
C ARG A 273 -45.07 9.29 -42.64
N GLY A 274 -44.00 9.50 -41.88
CA GLY A 274 -42.85 10.22 -42.38
C GLY A 274 -41.60 10.01 -41.55
N ILE A 275 -40.48 10.47 -42.10
CA ILE A 275 -39.21 10.52 -41.43
C ILE A 275 -39.04 11.91 -40.78
N THR A 276 -38.59 11.99 -39.55
CA THR A 276 -38.26 13.24 -38.89
C THR A 276 -36.73 13.35 -38.76
N VAL A 277 -36.19 14.53 -39.06
CA VAL A 277 -34.80 14.90 -38.84
C VAL A 277 -34.78 16.12 -37.94
N GLY A 278 -34.10 16.04 -36.83
CA GLY A 278 -33.95 17.13 -35.87
C GLY A 278 -32.47 17.52 -35.72
N VAL A 279 -32.24 18.80 -35.46
CA VAL A 279 -30.92 19.36 -35.14
C VAL A 279 -31.05 20.16 -33.86
N SER A 280 -30.30 19.79 -32.83
CA SER A 280 -30.22 20.51 -31.56
C SER A 280 -29.10 21.53 -31.58
N VAL A 281 -29.40 22.82 -31.49
CA VAL A 281 -28.40 23.91 -31.52
C VAL A 281 -28.22 24.51 -30.14
N LEU A 282 -26.99 24.42 -29.61
CA LEU A 282 -26.60 24.95 -28.30
C LEU A 282 -26.22 26.43 -28.40
N LEU A 283 -27.13 27.35 -28.06
CA LEU A 283 -26.90 28.77 -28.21
C LEU A 283 -26.10 29.41 -27.07
N TRP A 284 -26.15 28.90 -25.86
CA TRP A 284 -25.57 29.58 -24.67
C TRP A 284 -24.60 28.79 -23.82
N SER A 285 -24.53 27.47 -23.90
CA SER A 285 -23.78 26.61 -22.95
C SER A 285 -22.33 26.34 -23.34
N GLY A 286 -21.92 26.50 -24.60
CA GLY A 286 -20.63 25.99 -25.10
C GLY A 286 -19.38 26.75 -24.61
N SER A 287 -19.43 28.08 -24.53
CA SER A 287 -18.25 28.91 -24.28
C SER A 287 -17.66 28.70 -22.86
N ASN A 288 -18.51 28.72 -21.84
CA ASN A 288 -18.06 28.56 -20.46
C ASN A 288 -17.64 27.11 -20.15
N ARG A 289 -18.25 26.11 -20.79
CA ARG A 289 -17.88 24.71 -20.68
C ARG A 289 -16.45 24.46 -21.18
N ILE A 290 -16.10 24.96 -22.34
CA ILE A 290 -14.76 24.90 -22.93
C ILE A 290 -13.73 25.64 -22.05
N LYS A 291 -14.07 26.86 -21.56
CA LYS A 291 -13.19 27.61 -20.65
C LYS A 291 -12.91 26.84 -19.36
N ARG A 292 -13.96 26.24 -18.76
CA ARG A 292 -13.82 25.39 -17.58
C ARG A 292 -12.90 24.19 -17.84
N ALA A 293 -13.08 23.48 -18.96
CA ALA A 293 -12.25 22.35 -19.30
C ALA A 293 -10.77 22.73 -19.51
N ARG A 294 -10.50 23.89 -20.16
CA ARG A 294 -9.13 24.42 -20.28
C ARG A 294 -8.51 24.74 -18.92
N ALA A 295 -9.26 25.39 -18.04
CA ALA A 295 -8.80 25.66 -16.67
C ALA A 295 -8.56 24.36 -15.90
N GLY A 296 -9.39 23.34 -16.13
CA GLY A 296 -9.22 22.01 -15.56
C GLY A 296 -7.91 21.34 -15.98
N VAL A 297 -7.56 21.41 -17.28
CA VAL A 297 -6.26 20.91 -17.79
C VAL A 297 -5.10 21.66 -17.13
N ALA A 298 -5.14 22.99 -17.09
CA ALA A 298 -4.11 23.80 -16.46
C ALA A 298 -3.93 23.45 -14.96
N ALA A 299 -5.05 23.29 -14.25
CA ALA A 299 -5.01 22.87 -12.84
C ALA A 299 -4.43 21.46 -12.65
N ALA A 300 -4.79 20.50 -13.51
CA ALA A 300 -4.24 19.13 -13.48
C ALA A 300 -2.73 19.14 -13.75
N THR A 301 -2.27 19.92 -14.74
CA THR A 301 -0.84 20.09 -15.05
C THR A 301 -0.07 20.69 -13.87
N SER A 302 -0.63 21.71 -13.21
CA SER A 302 0.00 22.30 -12.02
C SER A 302 0.06 21.31 -10.86
N ARG A 303 -0.99 20.49 -10.65
CA ARG A 303 -0.97 19.41 -9.64
C ARG A 303 0.07 18.35 -9.97
N GLN A 304 0.21 17.96 -11.24
CA GLN A 304 1.25 17.01 -11.66
C GLN A 304 2.64 17.53 -11.31
N HIS A 305 3.00 18.76 -11.69
CA HIS A 305 4.30 19.35 -11.38
C HIS A 305 4.55 19.45 -9.86
N ALA A 306 3.53 19.86 -9.10
CA ALA A 306 3.63 19.92 -7.64
C ALA A 306 3.85 18.53 -7.03
N ALA A 307 3.14 17.50 -7.53
CA ALA A 307 3.29 16.13 -7.07
C ALA A 307 4.68 15.55 -7.39
N GLU A 308 5.18 15.78 -8.62
CA GLU A 308 6.52 15.33 -9.03
C GLU A 308 7.61 16.00 -8.20
N GLN A 309 7.50 17.30 -7.94
CA GLN A 309 8.45 18.02 -7.09
C GLN A 309 8.40 17.56 -5.63
N ALA A 310 7.21 17.42 -5.07
CA ALA A 310 7.02 16.94 -3.69
C ALA A 310 7.56 15.51 -3.53
N PHE A 311 7.34 14.65 -4.51
CA PHE A 311 7.85 13.29 -4.54
C PHE A 311 9.38 13.25 -4.53
N TYR A 312 10.03 14.05 -5.40
CA TYR A 312 11.49 14.16 -5.44
C TYR A 312 12.07 14.61 -4.09
N LEU A 313 11.54 15.70 -3.54
CA LEU A 313 12.04 16.25 -2.28
C LEU A 313 11.83 15.27 -1.11
N ARG A 314 10.67 14.62 -1.05
CA ARG A 314 10.38 13.61 -0.02
C ARG A 314 11.35 12.43 -0.10
N LEU A 315 11.59 11.88 -1.30
CA LEU A 315 12.50 10.75 -1.45
C LEU A 315 13.95 11.13 -1.16
N LYS A 316 14.37 12.33 -1.55
CA LYS A 316 15.71 12.83 -1.25
C LYS A 316 15.95 12.99 0.25
N ASP A 317 14.94 13.46 0.98
CA ASP A 317 15.01 13.59 2.44
C ASP A 317 15.02 12.21 3.12
N LEU A 318 14.16 11.29 2.69
CA LEU A 318 14.15 9.90 3.16
C LEU A 318 15.48 9.17 2.89
N TYR A 319 16.07 9.37 1.72
CA TYR A 319 17.37 8.79 1.39
C TYR A 319 18.48 9.30 2.33
N ARG A 320 18.50 10.62 2.58
CA ARG A 320 19.45 11.23 3.53
C ARG A 320 19.24 10.70 4.95
N GLN A 321 18.00 10.59 5.39
CA GLN A 321 17.64 10.04 6.69
C GLN A 321 18.06 8.57 6.81
N ALA A 322 17.73 7.73 5.82
CA ALA A 322 18.12 6.33 5.79
C ALA A 322 19.64 6.14 5.81
N SER A 323 20.39 7.02 5.10
CA SER A 323 21.87 7.01 5.13
C SER A 323 22.42 7.28 6.52
N ALA A 324 21.87 8.27 7.24
CA ALA A 324 22.30 8.61 8.61
C ALA A 324 21.95 7.48 9.59
N LEU A 325 20.73 6.94 9.49
CA LEU A 325 20.27 5.83 10.34
C LEU A 325 21.10 4.55 10.10
N LYS A 326 21.48 4.26 8.85
CA LYS A 326 22.38 3.14 8.52
C LYS A 326 23.71 3.26 9.25
N MET A 327 24.35 4.45 9.18
CA MET A 327 25.63 4.67 9.84
C MET A 327 25.50 4.49 11.37
N ASN A 328 24.44 5.03 11.96
CA ASN A 328 24.17 4.89 13.39
C ASN A 328 23.98 3.41 13.78
N ALA A 329 23.12 2.66 13.07
CA ALA A 329 22.85 1.27 13.35
C ALA A 329 24.12 0.39 13.24
N VAL A 330 24.93 0.61 12.19
CA VAL A 330 26.20 -0.10 12.00
C VAL A 330 27.19 0.20 13.13
N GLN A 331 27.32 1.47 13.54
CA GLN A 331 28.20 1.87 14.61
C GLN A 331 27.78 1.27 15.96
N MET A 332 26.47 1.33 16.28
CA MET A 332 25.95 0.76 17.54
C MET A 332 26.13 -0.76 17.57
N ARG A 333 25.81 -1.46 16.47
CA ARG A 333 26.01 -2.91 16.37
C ARG A 333 27.47 -3.31 16.54
N SER A 334 28.40 -2.58 15.91
CA SER A 334 29.85 -2.82 16.07
C SER A 334 30.29 -2.60 17.51
N SER A 335 29.88 -1.48 18.14
CA SER A 335 30.23 -1.18 19.52
C SER A 335 29.71 -2.25 20.49
N LEU A 336 28.48 -2.73 20.29
CA LEU A 336 27.89 -3.78 21.13
C LEU A 336 28.62 -5.11 20.97
N ALA A 337 28.97 -5.50 19.73
CA ALA A 337 29.68 -6.75 19.45
C ALA A 337 31.08 -6.78 20.06
N ASP A 338 31.78 -5.62 20.08
CA ASP A 338 33.13 -5.50 20.63
C ASP A 338 33.13 -5.49 22.18
N THR A 339 31.97 -5.30 22.83
CA THR A 339 31.86 -5.09 24.28
C THR A 339 30.94 -6.10 24.97
N ASP A 340 30.70 -7.27 24.40
CA ASP A 340 29.91 -8.30 25.07
C ASP A 340 30.75 -8.99 26.17
N TYR A 341 30.57 -8.53 27.40
CA TYR A 341 31.24 -8.99 28.59
C TYR A 341 30.30 -9.63 29.65
N ARG A 342 29.07 -9.98 29.28
CA ARG A 342 28.03 -10.51 30.19
C ARG A 342 28.48 -11.70 30.99
N ASP A 343 29.16 -12.67 30.39
CA ASP A 343 29.64 -13.87 31.08
C ASP A 343 30.81 -13.53 32.00
N TYR A 344 31.65 -12.56 31.65
CA TYR A 344 32.72 -12.07 32.53
C TYR A 344 32.14 -11.38 33.76
N LEU A 345 31.13 -10.54 33.64
CA LEU A 345 30.46 -9.84 34.77
C LEU A 345 29.89 -10.84 35.76
N LEU A 346 29.17 -11.86 35.30
CA LEU A 346 28.62 -12.89 36.17
C LEU A 346 29.71 -13.66 36.90
N SER A 347 30.80 -13.96 36.21
CA SER A 347 31.98 -14.65 36.77
C SER A 347 32.68 -13.79 37.84
N ALA A 348 32.89 -12.49 37.57
CA ALA A 348 33.50 -11.56 38.51
C ALA A 348 32.65 -11.36 39.78
N LEU A 349 31.31 -11.27 39.64
CA LEU A 349 30.40 -11.22 40.79
C LEU A 349 30.45 -12.49 41.62
N THR A 350 30.52 -13.64 40.97
CA THR A 350 30.56 -14.96 41.65
C THR A 350 31.85 -15.11 42.45
N ARG A 351 32.99 -14.62 41.94
CA ARG A 351 34.29 -14.60 42.59
C ARG A 351 34.42 -13.49 43.67
N GLY A 352 33.46 -12.56 43.72
CA GLY A 352 33.50 -11.43 44.65
C GLY A 352 34.46 -10.31 44.22
N GLU A 353 34.83 -10.25 42.94
CA GLU A 353 35.71 -9.22 42.37
C GLU A 353 34.97 -7.89 42.14
N ILE A 354 33.65 -7.95 41.96
CA ILE A 354 32.79 -6.79 41.85
C ILE A 354 31.62 -6.88 42.84
N SER A 355 31.05 -5.75 43.22
CA SER A 355 29.87 -5.70 44.08
C SER A 355 28.60 -6.01 43.32
N MET A 356 27.50 -6.35 44.04
CA MET A 356 26.18 -6.52 43.44
C MET A 356 25.70 -5.24 42.69
N ILE A 357 26.01 -4.05 43.26
CA ILE A 357 25.62 -2.80 42.64
C ILE A 357 26.36 -2.57 41.34
N ASP A 358 27.68 -2.79 41.32
CA ASP A 358 28.48 -2.66 40.11
C ASP A 358 28.00 -3.63 39.01
N PHE A 359 27.73 -4.90 39.41
CA PHE A 359 27.16 -5.87 38.49
C PHE A 359 25.83 -5.39 37.88
N LEU A 360 24.88 -4.89 38.70
CA LEU A 360 23.57 -4.48 38.18
C LEU A 360 23.72 -3.24 37.28
N VAL A 361 24.57 -2.28 37.62
CA VAL A 361 24.81 -1.10 36.78
C VAL A 361 25.40 -1.45 35.43
N GLU A 362 26.41 -2.35 35.39
CA GLU A 362 27.04 -2.76 34.15
C GLU A 362 26.11 -3.64 33.31
N ASN A 363 25.33 -4.50 33.96
CA ASN A 363 24.34 -5.33 33.28
C ASN A 363 23.22 -4.50 32.66
N ASP A 364 22.68 -3.53 33.39
CA ASP A 364 21.65 -2.62 32.86
C ASP A 364 22.20 -1.78 31.70
N LEU A 365 23.44 -1.29 31.80
CA LEU A 365 24.12 -0.56 30.72
C LEU A 365 24.21 -1.40 29.42
N TYR A 366 24.53 -2.69 29.54
CA TYR A 366 24.60 -3.59 28.39
C TYR A 366 23.22 -3.77 27.74
N TYR A 367 22.18 -4.08 28.52
CA TYR A 367 20.84 -4.30 27.97
C TYR A 367 20.19 -3.02 27.42
N ASP A 368 20.48 -1.85 27.99
CA ASP A 368 20.09 -0.56 27.45
C ASP A 368 20.78 -0.30 26.10
N ALA A 369 22.07 -0.56 25.98
CA ALA A 369 22.81 -0.45 24.72
C ALA A 369 22.32 -1.44 23.66
N LEU A 370 21.99 -2.66 24.05
CA LEU A 370 21.39 -3.67 23.18
C LEU A 370 20.04 -3.21 22.64
N GLN A 371 19.16 -2.74 23.52
CA GLN A 371 17.83 -2.24 23.08
C GLN A 371 17.98 -1.06 22.13
N GLN A 372 18.84 -0.10 22.45
CA GLN A 372 19.10 1.06 21.56
C GLN A 372 19.66 0.63 20.20
N THR A 373 20.49 -0.42 20.16
CA THR A 373 21.02 -0.98 18.92
C THR A 373 19.90 -1.59 18.07
N LEU A 374 19.02 -2.39 18.67
CA LEU A 374 17.88 -2.99 17.99
C LEU A 374 16.90 -1.91 17.49
N GLU A 375 16.67 -0.85 18.27
CA GLU A 375 15.86 0.31 17.88
C GLU A 375 16.48 1.05 16.68
N ALA A 376 17.79 1.28 16.69
CA ALA A 376 18.49 1.94 15.58
C ALA A 376 18.43 1.10 14.28
N GLU A 377 18.52 -0.21 14.37
CA GLU A 377 18.34 -1.11 13.23
C GLU A 377 16.91 -1.07 12.71
N ARG A 378 15.91 -1.18 13.58
CA ARG A 378 14.49 -1.05 13.23
C ARG A 378 14.24 0.28 12.48
N ASP A 379 14.71 1.37 13.02
CA ASP A 379 14.50 2.71 12.44
C ASP A 379 15.16 2.85 11.07
N TYR A 380 16.35 2.25 10.88
CA TYR A 380 16.99 2.17 9.56
C TYR A 380 16.13 1.38 8.56
N TYR A 381 15.62 0.21 8.94
CA TYR A 381 14.80 -0.61 8.05
C TYR A 381 13.44 0.01 7.75
N HIS A 382 12.84 0.76 8.68
CA HIS A 382 11.66 1.58 8.41
C HIS A 382 11.94 2.67 7.37
N ALA A 383 13.04 3.40 7.50
CA ALA A 383 13.43 4.41 6.53
C ALA A 383 13.74 3.80 5.16
N LEU A 384 14.39 2.65 5.11
CA LEU A 384 14.65 1.90 3.89
C LEU A 384 13.35 1.39 3.24
N ALA A 385 12.42 0.87 4.03
CA ALA A 385 11.12 0.44 3.56
C ALA A 385 10.31 1.61 2.98
N ALA A 386 10.37 2.80 3.58
CA ALA A 386 9.72 4.00 3.07
C ALA A 386 10.30 4.48 1.73
N LEU A 387 11.59 4.23 1.47
CA LEU A 387 12.20 4.49 0.16
C LEU A 387 11.75 3.51 -0.92
N LYS A 388 11.54 2.24 -0.58
CA LYS A 388 11.27 1.15 -1.53
C LYS A 388 9.77 0.89 -1.78
N VAL A 389 8.92 1.91 -1.62
CA VAL A 389 7.45 1.84 -1.85
C VAL A 389 7.10 1.79 -3.35
N PHE A 390 7.88 1.16 -4.21
CA PHE A 390 7.62 1.17 -5.67
C PHE A 390 7.69 -0.20 -6.29
#